data_027a046ce1782b5f78a2f9bb5713a250
#
_entry.id   027a046ce1782b5f78a2f9bb5713a250
#
_cell.length_a   1.000
_cell.length_b   1.000
_cell.length_c   1.000
_cell.angle_alpha   90.00
_cell.angle_beta   90.00
_cell.angle_gamma   90.00
#
_symmetry.space_group_name_H-M   'P 1'
#
loop_
_entity.id
_entity.type
_entity.pdbx_description
1 polymer ?
#
loop_
_entity_poly.entity_id
_entity_poly.type
_entity_poly.pdbx_seq_one_letter_code
_entity_poly.pdbx_strand_id
1 'polypeptide(L)'
;MMIPFSWRHQHDVHTARCVRTHTITAAALLACAIIPATVGGQPTRTPDVHFVPTPMDVVEAMLAVAHVSKQDRLYDLGSGDGRIVITAAKRFGTRGVGIDIDPPRIAESKRNADTAGVTGLVEFRQADLFETDLRQATVVTLYLLPTLNVKLRPKLFAELRPGSRVVSHAFHMGDWEADTTFNVNGRSVFYWVMPSKVDGDWSLRVGDGGSERTYALRLSQNYQRLTGTATAGGHTLSVDSARVVGDSVIFTLADTTGGATARHQRMRFAGRLNGSALAGSVSGGNRGAAQWRATRGTGR
;
A
#
# COMPACT_ATOMS: atom_id res chain seq x y z
N MET A 1 26.24 -67.24 3.01
CA MET A 1 27.18 -67.77 4.02
C MET A 1 26.55 -67.46 5.38
N MET A 2 25.98 -68.55 5.93
CA MET A 2 25.84 -68.97 7.34
C MET A 2 25.26 -67.88 8.32
N ILE A 3 23.97 -67.95 8.75
CA ILE A 3 23.38 -68.92 9.71
C ILE A 3 23.97 -68.79 11.15
N PRO A 4 23.23 -69.10 12.16
CA PRO A 4 22.42 -68.35 13.14
C PRO A 4 22.95 -68.58 14.58
N PHE A 5 22.26 -68.05 15.59
CA PHE A 5 22.17 -68.83 16.84
C PHE A 5 20.99 -68.36 17.71
N SER A 6 20.18 -69.31 18.01
CA SER A 6 19.11 -69.38 19.00
C SER A 6 19.64 -69.68 20.39
N TRP A 7 19.00 -69.30 21.45
CA TRP A 7 18.78 -70.16 22.63
C TRP A 7 17.59 -69.76 23.47
N ARG A 8 16.87 -70.80 23.80
CA ARG A 8 15.73 -70.85 24.69
C ARG A 8 16.21 -70.96 26.16
N HIS A 9 15.32 -70.75 27.09
CA HIS A 9 14.81 -71.51 28.22
C HIS A 9 14.24 -70.60 29.29
N GLN A 10 13.20 -70.79 29.91
CA GLN A 10 12.31 -71.87 30.41
C GLN A 10 11.96 -71.52 31.86
N HIS A 11 10.63 -71.51 32.12
CA HIS A 11 9.89 -71.79 33.35
C HIS A 11 10.35 -71.17 34.69
N ASP A 12 9.42 -70.50 35.38
CA ASP A 12 8.87 -71.06 36.61
C ASP A 12 7.51 -70.44 36.99
N VAL A 13 6.68 -71.36 37.49
CA VAL A 13 5.28 -71.14 37.89
C VAL A 13 5.28 -70.91 39.39
N HIS A 14 4.71 -69.81 39.89
CA HIS A 14 4.20 -69.77 41.28
C HIS A 14 2.82 -69.16 41.35
N THR A 15 1.90 -70.00 41.68
CA THR A 15 0.53 -69.72 42.13
C THR A 15 0.49 -68.97 43.43
N ALA A 16 -0.25 -67.84 43.53
CA ALA A 16 -0.82 -67.37 44.81
C ALA A 16 -2.03 -66.48 44.61
N ARG A 17 -3.11 -67.00 45.03
CA ARG A 17 -4.33 -66.43 45.67
C ARG A 17 -4.89 -65.06 45.33
N CYS A 18 -6.05 -65.20 44.82
CA CYS A 18 -7.20 -64.30 44.73
C CYS A 18 -7.42 -63.41 45.99
N VAL A 19 -7.43 -62.10 45.84
CA VAL A 19 -8.15 -61.18 46.69
C VAL A 19 -8.98 -60.29 45.75
N ARG A 20 -10.30 -60.47 45.81
CA ARG A 20 -11.27 -59.55 45.13
C ARG A 20 -11.35 -58.26 45.90
N THR A 21 -10.85 -57.22 45.33
CA THR A 21 -11.18 -55.85 45.69
C THR A 21 -12.04 -55.25 44.57
N HIS A 22 -13.28 -54.95 44.88
CA HIS A 22 -14.22 -54.22 44.00
C HIS A 22 -13.77 -52.77 43.93
N THR A 23 -13.11 -52.37 42.86
CA THR A 23 -12.91 -50.96 42.54
C THR A 23 -14.08 -50.50 41.66
N ILE A 24 -14.89 -49.61 42.22
CA ILE A 24 -15.94 -48.89 41.54
C ILE A 24 -15.25 -47.86 40.64
N THR A 25 -15.21 -48.15 39.35
CA THR A 25 -14.77 -47.19 38.32
C THR A 25 -15.91 -46.20 38.08
N ALA A 26 -15.81 -45.00 38.68
CA ALA A 26 -16.65 -43.87 38.32
C ALA A 26 -16.24 -43.39 36.90
N ALA A 27 -17.06 -43.71 35.91
CA ALA A 27 -16.93 -43.17 34.56
C ALA A 27 -17.36 -41.68 34.59
N ALA A 28 -16.41 -40.78 34.63
CA ALA A 28 -16.64 -39.36 34.41
C ALA A 28 -16.95 -39.14 32.93
N LEU A 29 -18.25 -39.00 32.61
CA LEU A 29 -18.71 -38.53 31.31
C LEU A 29 -18.31 -37.05 31.16
N LEU A 30 -17.23 -36.79 30.46
CA LEU A 30 -16.83 -35.43 30.03
C LEU A 30 -17.80 -35.01 28.93
N ALA A 31 -18.90 -34.34 29.30
CA ALA A 31 -19.78 -33.68 28.34
C ALA A 31 -19.02 -32.51 27.70
N CYS A 32 -18.45 -32.73 26.52
CA CYS A 32 -17.92 -31.67 25.68
C CYS A 32 -19.08 -30.79 25.22
N ALA A 33 -19.35 -29.69 25.94
CA ALA A 33 -20.29 -28.68 25.49
C ALA A 33 -19.72 -28.06 24.23
N ILE A 34 -20.23 -28.45 23.06
CA ILE A 34 -20.02 -27.76 21.80
C ILE A 34 -20.76 -26.42 21.93
N ILE A 35 -20.03 -25.38 22.34
CA ILE A 35 -20.53 -24.02 22.26
C ILE A 35 -20.54 -23.68 20.76
N PRO A 36 -21.69 -23.47 20.13
CA PRO A 36 -21.71 -22.99 18.76
C PRO A 36 -21.02 -21.62 18.76
N ALA A 37 -19.89 -21.53 18.08
CA ALA A 37 -19.32 -20.23 17.77
C ALA A 37 -20.36 -19.46 16.96
N THR A 38 -21.05 -18.54 17.62
CA THR A 38 -21.85 -17.55 16.93
C THR A 38 -20.89 -16.78 16.03
N VAL A 39 -20.91 -17.10 14.73
CA VAL A 39 -20.35 -16.24 13.69
C VAL A 39 -21.12 -14.93 13.84
N GLY A 40 -20.53 -13.99 14.58
CA GLY A 40 -21.06 -12.66 14.72
C GLY A 40 -21.10 -12.03 13.33
N GLY A 41 -22.26 -12.08 12.69
CA GLY A 41 -22.53 -11.30 11.50
C GLY A 41 -22.29 -9.85 11.88
N GLN A 42 -21.38 -9.17 11.16
CA GLN A 42 -21.23 -7.72 11.30
C GLN A 42 -22.61 -7.08 11.11
N PRO A 43 -22.97 -6.08 11.93
CA PRO A 43 -24.24 -5.40 11.76
C PRO A 43 -24.35 -4.91 10.32
N THR A 44 -25.45 -5.23 9.65
CA THR A 44 -25.71 -4.82 8.27
C THR A 44 -25.99 -3.32 8.25
N ARG A 45 -24.93 -2.53 8.14
CA ARG A 45 -25.04 -1.09 7.89
C ARG A 45 -25.57 -0.91 6.47
N THR A 46 -26.53 0.00 6.32
CA THR A 46 -27.01 0.38 4.98
C THR A 46 -25.88 0.99 4.16
N PRO A 47 -25.76 0.65 2.86
CA PRO A 47 -24.78 1.27 1.97
C PRO A 47 -24.93 2.79 1.95
N ASP A 48 -23.80 3.52 2.04
CA ASP A 48 -23.77 4.99 1.98
C ASP A 48 -24.06 5.52 0.55
N VAL A 49 -23.96 4.63 -0.46
CA VAL A 49 -24.11 4.98 -1.89
C VAL A 49 -24.90 3.90 -2.61
N HIS A 50 -25.76 4.30 -3.55
CA HIS A 50 -26.36 3.37 -4.47
C HIS A 50 -25.30 2.79 -5.42
N PHE A 51 -25.43 1.50 -5.72
CA PHE A 51 -24.55 0.86 -6.70
C PHE A 51 -24.77 1.43 -8.10
N VAL A 52 -23.72 2.01 -8.67
CA VAL A 52 -23.62 2.44 -10.05
C VAL A 52 -22.34 1.82 -10.64
N PRO A 53 -22.46 0.99 -11.66
CA PRO A 53 -21.29 0.28 -12.20
C PRO A 53 -20.38 1.23 -12.99
N THR A 54 -19.06 1.17 -12.74
CA THR A 54 -18.05 1.83 -13.59
C THR A 54 -18.10 1.24 -15.00
N PRO A 55 -18.23 2.05 -16.06
CA PRO A 55 -18.18 1.55 -17.45
C PRO A 55 -16.84 0.85 -17.75
N MET A 56 -16.86 -0.15 -18.63
CA MET A 56 -15.70 -1.00 -18.88
C MET A 56 -14.51 -0.26 -19.49
N ASP A 57 -14.74 0.73 -20.33
CA ASP A 57 -13.71 1.62 -20.88
C ASP A 57 -12.98 2.42 -19.78
N VAL A 58 -13.73 2.87 -18.76
CA VAL A 58 -13.16 3.52 -17.57
C VAL A 58 -12.40 2.52 -16.71
N VAL A 59 -12.94 1.31 -16.50
CA VAL A 59 -12.23 0.24 -15.77
C VAL A 59 -10.87 -0.03 -16.42
N GLU A 60 -10.84 -0.19 -17.72
CA GLU A 60 -9.60 -0.45 -18.47
C GLU A 60 -8.60 0.71 -18.33
N ALA A 61 -9.07 1.94 -18.44
CA ALA A 61 -8.25 3.13 -18.29
C ALA A 61 -7.70 3.29 -16.85
N MET A 62 -8.51 2.98 -15.83
CA MET A 62 -8.08 2.97 -14.42
C MET A 62 -6.96 1.96 -14.18
N LEU A 63 -7.12 0.75 -14.69
CA LEU A 63 -6.11 -0.31 -14.56
C LEU A 63 -4.83 0.01 -15.34
N ALA A 64 -4.97 0.63 -16.52
CA ALA A 64 -3.85 1.02 -17.36
C ALA A 64 -3.01 2.14 -16.73
N VAL A 65 -3.64 3.23 -16.24
CA VAL A 65 -2.91 4.35 -15.61
C VAL A 65 -2.20 3.91 -14.32
N ALA A 66 -2.78 2.94 -13.60
CA ALA A 66 -2.15 2.34 -12.43
C ALA A 66 -1.04 1.34 -12.78
N HIS A 67 -0.79 1.05 -14.07
CA HIS A 67 0.16 0.03 -14.50
C HIS A 67 -0.02 -1.29 -13.77
N VAL A 68 -1.29 -1.74 -13.65
CA VAL A 68 -1.63 -2.94 -12.91
C VAL A 68 -0.97 -4.18 -13.52
N SER A 69 -0.41 -5.03 -12.69
CA SER A 69 0.35 -6.21 -13.08
C SER A 69 0.10 -7.40 -12.14
N LYS A 70 0.65 -8.56 -12.47
CA LYS A 70 0.57 -9.77 -11.63
C LYS A 70 1.27 -9.65 -10.28
N GLN A 71 2.19 -8.70 -10.12
CA GLN A 71 2.90 -8.42 -8.87
C GLN A 71 2.06 -7.61 -7.89
N ASP A 72 0.96 -7.03 -8.37
CA ASP A 72 0.11 -6.17 -7.57
C ASP A 72 -0.88 -6.95 -6.71
N ARG A 73 -1.31 -6.28 -5.65
CA ARG A 73 -2.46 -6.63 -4.85
C ARG A 73 -3.46 -5.48 -4.90
N LEU A 74 -4.49 -5.65 -5.73
CA LEU A 74 -5.51 -4.64 -5.96
C LEU A 74 -6.61 -4.77 -4.91
N TYR A 75 -6.99 -3.65 -4.29
CA TYR A 75 -8.17 -3.52 -3.43
C TYR A 75 -9.18 -2.57 -4.09
N ASP A 76 -10.40 -3.05 -4.29
CA ASP A 76 -11.52 -2.25 -4.81
C ASP A 76 -12.49 -1.97 -3.68
N LEU A 77 -12.60 -0.70 -3.28
CA LEU A 77 -13.39 -0.30 -2.12
C LEU A 77 -14.76 0.23 -2.58
N GLY A 78 -15.81 -0.51 -2.26
CA GLY A 78 -17.13 -0.40 -2.86
C GLY A 78 -17.16 -1.18 -4.18
N SER A 79 -16.82 -2.46 -4.13
CA SER A 79 -16.53 -3.26 -5.33
C SER A 79 -17.77 -3.62 -6.17
N GLY A 80 -18.97 -3.45 -5.63
CA GLY A 80 -20.21 -3.75 -6.32
C GLY A 80 -20.25 -5.16 -6.90
N ASP A 81 -20.41 -5.26 -8.22
CA ASP A 81 -20.44 -6.53 -8.98
C ASP A 81 -19.06 -7.15 -9.22
N GLY A 82 -17.99 -6.53 -8.71
CA GLY A 82 -16.62 -7.04 -8.76
C GLY A 82 -15.89 -6.79 -10.09
N ARG A 83 -16.47 -6.02 -11.02
CA ARG A 83 -15.95 -5.87 -12.39
C ARG A 83 -14.50 -5.39 -12.47
N ILE A 84 -14.06 -4.46 -11.60
CA ILE A 84 -12.68 -3.93 -11.59
C ILE A 84 -11.72 -5.03 -11.18
N VAL A 85 -11.99 -5.70 -10.06
CA VAL A 85 -11.16 -6.79 -9.52
C VAL A 85 -11.07 -7.97 -10.50
N ILE A 86 -12.20 -8.37 -11.07
CA ILE A 86 -12.29 -9.47 -12.07
C ILE A 86 -11.52 -9.11 -13.33
N THR A 87 -11.65 -7.88 -13.82
CA THR A 87 -10.92 -7.43 -15.03
C THR A 87 -9.41 -7.42 -14.78
N ALA A 88 -8.97 -6.94 -13.61
CA ALA A 88 -7.56 -6.95 -13.22
C ALA A 88 -7.00 -8.38 -13.18
N ALA A 89 -7.72 -9.31 -12.57
CA ALA A 89 -7.34 -10.72 -12.52
C ALA A 89 -7.28 -11.36 -13.91
N LYS A 90 -8.32 -11.15 -14.72
CA LYS A 90 -8.44 -11.77 -16.05
C LYS A 90 -7.38 -11.27 -17.04
N ARG A 91 -7.09 -9.96 -17.05
CA ARG A 91 -6.18 -9.34 -18.04
C ARG A 91 -4.72 -9.36 -17.62
N PHE A 92 -4.44 -9.23 -16.32
CA PHE A 92 -3.08 -9.04 -15.84
C PHE A 92 -2.61 -10.14 -14.87
N GLY A 93 -3.49 -11.07 -14.49
CA GLY A 93 -3.17 -12.10 -13.50
C GLY A 93 -3.00 -11.52 -12.07
N THR A 94 -3.58 -10.34 -11.83
CA THR A 94 -3.46 -9.60 -10.57
C THR A 94 -4.28 -10.28 -9.48
N ARG A 95 -3.70 -10.39 -8.27
CA ARG A 95 -4.49 -10.78 -7.09
C ARG A 95 -5.32 -9.59 -6.62
N GLY A 96 -6.62 -9.80 -6.40
CA GLY A 96 -7.52 -8.73 -6.04
C GLY A 96 -8.47 -9.05 -4.88
N VAL A 97 -8.83 -8.02 -4.13
CA VAL A 97 -9.81 -8.07 -3.05
C VAL A 97 -10.88 -7.01 -3.31
N GLY A 98 -12.12 -7.42 -3.47
CA GLY A 98 -13.27 -6.53 -3.54
C GLY A 98 -13.93 -6.43 -2.16
N ILE A 99 -14.15 -5.20 -1.70
CA ILE A 99 -14.82 -4.90 -0.43
C ILE A 99 -16.13 -4.20 -0.74
N ASP A 100 -17.21 -4.74 -0.24
CA ASP A 100 -18.52 -4.08 -0.30
C ASP A 100 -19.30 -4.37 0.99
N ILE A 101 -20.13 -3.43 1.41
CA ILE A 101 -20.95 -3.60 2.60
C ILE A 101 -22.26 -4.33 2.27
N ASP A 102 -22.67 -4.34 1.02
CA ASP A 102 -23.92 -4.90 0.53
C ASP A 102 -23.83 -6.41 0.23
N PRO A 103 -24.49 -7.29 1.00
CA PRO A 103 -24.44 -8.74 0.78
C PRO A 103 -24.88 -9.17 -0.63
N PRO A 104 -25.96 -8.63 -1.24
CA PRO A 104 -26.31 -8.89 -2.63
C PRO A 104 -25.18 -8.64 -3.62
N ARG A 105 -24.41 -7.54 -3.45
CA ARG A 105 -23.27 -7.21 -4.33
C ARG A 105 -22.15 -8.22 -4.17
N ILE A 106 -21.84 -8.62 -2.94
CA ILE A 106 -20.85 -9.66 -2.67
C ILE A 106 -21.24 -11.01 -3.30
N ALA A 107 -22.51 -11.38 -3.18
CA ALA A 107 -23.01 -12.61 -3.81
C ALA A 107 -22.91 -12.54 -5.34
N GLU A 108 -23.20 -11.39 -5.94
CA GLU A 108 -23.08 -11.15 -7.39
C GLU A 108 -21.62 -11.19 -7.85
N SER A 109 -20.73 -10.48 -7.17
CA SER A 109 -19.30 -10.44 -7.50
C SER A 109 -18.65 -11.83 -7.47
N LYS A 110 -19.04 -12.68 -6.51
CA LYS A 110 -18.58 -14.07 -6.44
C LYS A 110 -19.04 -14.90 -7.63
N ARG A 111 -20.32 -14.78 -8.03
CA ARG A 111 -20.84 -15.46 -9.24
C ARG A 111 -20.15 -14.97 -10.50
N ASN A 112 -19.90 -13.66 -10.60
CA ASN A 112 -19.20 -13.07 -11.75
C ASN A 112 -17.75 -13.57 -11.81
N ALA A 113 -17.06 -13.71 -10.69
CA ALA A 113 -15.70 -14.25 -10.63
C ALA A 113 -15.64 -15.73 -11.03
N ASP A 114 -16.63 -16.52 -10.63
CA ASP A 114 -16.77 -17.92 -11.04
C ASP A 114 -16.98 -18.02 -12.55
N THR A 115 -17.93 -17.27 -13.08
CA THR A 115 -18.20 -17.20 -14.53
C THR A 115 -16.97 -16.76 -15.34
N ALA A 116 -16.16 -15.84 -14.78
CA ALA A 116 -14.93 -15.35 -15.41
C ALA A 116 -13.73 -16.31 -15.27
N GLY A 117 -13.83 -17.36 -14.44
CA GLY A 117 -12.78 -18.34 -14.19
C GLY A 117 -11.59 -17.76 -13.39
N VAL A 118 -11.82 -16.78 -12.50
CA VAL A 118 -10.74 -16.09 -11.78
C VAL A 118 -10.82 -16.24 -10.25
N THR A 119 -11.64 -17.16 -9.74
CA THR A 119 -11.84 -17.38 -8.29
C THR A 119 -10.56 -17.66 -7.51
N GLY A 120 -9.54 -18.24 -8.16
CA GLY A 120 -8.22 -18.47 -7.54
C GLY A 120 -7.35 -17.20 -7.36
N LEU A 121 -7.74 -16.08 -7.98
CA LEU A 121 -7.01 -14.81 -7.94
C LEU A 121 -7.74 -13.73 -7.16
N VAL A 122 -9.06 -13.86 -6.97
CA VAL A 122 -9.88 -12.79 -6.39
C VAL A 122 -10.62 -13.26 -5.14
N GLU A 123 -10.84 -12.33 -4.24
CA GLU A 123 -11.61 -12.52 -3.01
C GLU A 123 -12.62 -11.38 -2.87
N PHE A 124 -13.86 -11.68 -2.46
CA PHE A 124 -14.88 -10.68 -2.18
C PHE A 124 -15.36 -10.80 -0.74
N ARG A 125 -15.24 -9.70 0.01
CA ARG A 125 -15.53 -9.62 1.43
C ARG A 125 -16.67 -8.64 1.70
N GLN A 126 -17.66 -9.10 2.44
CA GLN A 126 -18.64 -8.19 3.03
C GLN A 126 -17.99 -7.50 4.23
N ALA A 127 -17.64 -6.23 4.08
CA ALA A 127 -17.00 -5.46 5.14
C ALA A 127 -17.19 -3.95 4.94
N ASP A 128 -17.03 -3.19 6.02
CA ASP A 128 -16.90 -1.74 5.94
C ASP A 128 -15.49 -1.38 5.42
N LEU A 129 -15.44 -0.60 4.34
CA LEU A 129 -14.19 -0.16 3.72
C LEU A 129 -13.33 0.70 4.68
N PHE A 130 -13.95 1.39 5.65
CA PHE A 130 -13.24 2.17 6.65
C PHE A 130 -12.56 1.30 7.72
N GLU A 131 -13.03 0.07 7.92
CA GLU A 131 -12.46 -0.90 8.88
C GLU A 131 -11.52 -1.92 8.22
N THR A 132 -11.51 -1.97 6.89
CA THR A 132 -10.69 -2.91 6.12
C THR A 132 -9.20 -2.55 6.20
N ASP A 133 -8.34 -3.52 6.52
CA ASP A 133 -6.87 -3.35 6.50
C ASP A 133 -6.34 -3.24 5.06
N LEU A 134 -5.69 -2.12 4.73
CA LEU A 134 -5.14 -1.82 3.41
C LEU A 134 -3.61 -1.96 3.32
N ARG A 135 -2.92 -2.38 4.38
CA ARG A 135 -1.45 -2.43 4.43
C ARG A 135 -0.81 -3.34 3.39
N GLN A 136 -1.57 -4.27 2.83
CA GLN A 136 -1.11 -5.15 1.76
C GLN A 136 -1.45 -4.64 0.36
N ALA A 137 -2.28 -3.60 0.24
CA ALA A 137 -2.66 -3.08 -1.06
C ALA A 137 -1.49 -2.35 -1.73
N THR A 138 -1.29 -2.64 -3.02
CA THR A 138 -0.38 -1.89 -3.90
C THR A 138 -1.13 -1.00 -4.86
N VAL A 139 -2.41 -1.34 -5.12
CA VAL A 139 -3.35 -0.54 -5.90
C VAL A 139 -4.67 -0.51 -5.16
N VAL A 140 -5.25 0.68 -5.04
CA VAL A 140 -6.61 0.89 -4.51
C VAL A 140 -7.45 1.55 -5.59
N THR A 141 -8.62 0.99 -5.88
CA THR A 141 -9.59 1.55 -6.82
C THR A 141 -10.84 2.00 -6.08
N LEU A 142 -11.42 3.11 -6.55
CA LEU A 142 -12.55 3.78 -5.91
C LEU A 142 -13.56 4.24 -6.96
N TYR A 143 -14.85 4.03 -6.66
CA TYR A 143 -15.95 4.78 -7.27
C TYR A 143 -16.97 5.13 -6.19
N LEU A 144 -16.60 6.07 -5.35
CA LEU A 144 -17.35 6.51 -4.18
C LEU A 144 -17.72 8.00 -4.32
N LEU A 145 -18.58 8.49 -3.41
CA LEU A 145 -18.87 9.94 -3.34
C LEU A 145 -17.65 10.74 -2.87
N PRO A 146 -17.51 12.03 -3.25
CA PRO A 146 -16.39 12.89 -2.83
C PRO A 146 -16.20 12.93 -1.31
N THR A 147 -17.30 12.96 -0.56
CA THR A 147 -17.27 12.97 0.93
C THR A 147 -16.65 11.71 1.50
N LEU A 148 -16.90 10.55 0.89
CA LEU A 148 -16.33 9.27 1.31
C LEU A 148 -14.84 9.18 0.94
N ASN A 149 -14.45 9.67 -0.24
CA ASN A 149 -13.04 9.75 -0.65
C ASN A 149 -12.23 10.60 0.34
N VAL A 150 -12.75 11.77 0.71
CA VAL A 150 -12.09 12.67 1.68
C VAL A 150 -12.01 12.02 3.07
N LYS A 151 -13.09 11.34 3.52
CA LYS A 151 -13.10 10.59 4.79
C LYS A 151 -12.10 9.41 4.78
N LEU A 152 -11.93 8.75 3.64
CA LEU A 152 -11.02 7.61 3.48
C LEU A 152 -9.54 8.03 3.44
N ARG A 153 -9.24 9.23 2.98
CA ARG A 153 -7.88 9.73 2.75
C ARG A 153 -6.92 9.55 3.95
N PRO A 154 -7.27 9.89 5.20
CA PRO A 154 -6.37 9.66 6.34
C PRO A 154 -5.95 8.19 6.49
N LYS A 155 -6.88 7.26 6.25
CA LYS A 155 -6.60 5.82 6.30
C LYS A 155 -5.66 5.38 5.17
N LEU A 156 -5.84 5.90 3.96
CA LEU A 156 -4.93 5.62 2.85
C LEU A 156 -3.49 6.05 3.20
N PHE A 157 -3.30 7.24 3.79
CA PHE A 157 -1.99 7.72 4.23
C PHE A 157 -1.41 6.94 5.41
N ALA A 158 -2.24 6.41 6.30
CA ALA A 158 -1.80 5.62 7.45
C ALA A 158 -1.37 4.20 7.08
N GLU A 159 -2.01 3.59 6.08
CA GLU A 159 -1.87 2.16 5.82
C GLU A 159 -1.16 1.83 4.51
N LEU A 160 -1.28 2.64 3.47
CA LEU A 160 -0.63 2.37 2.20
C LEU A 160 0.87 2.71 2.25
N ARG A 161 1.66 1.85 1.64
CA ARG A 161 3.10 2.09 1.50
C ARG A 161 3.37 3.17 0.45
N PRO A 162 4.44 3.95 0.59
CA PRO A 162 4.93 4.80 -0.50
C PRO A 162 5.06 4.02 -1.81
N GLY A 163 4.63 4.65 -2.93
CA GLY A 163 4.58 4.00 -4.22
C GLY A 163 3.31 3.18 -4.49
N SER A 164 2.44 2.93 -3.50
CA SER A 164 1.10 2.40 -3.75
C SER A 164 0.31 3.41 -4.58
N ARG A 165 -0.58 2.91 -5.42
CA ARG A 165 -1.34 3.72 -6.38
C ARG A 165 -2.81 3.73 -6.00
N VAL A 166 -3.43 4.90 -6.08
CA VAL A 166 -4.87 5.09 -5.85
C VAL A 166 -5.48 5.63 -7.13
N VAL A 167 -6.57 5.02 -7.58
CA VAL A 167 -7.31 5.47 -8.76
C VAL A 167 -8.77 5.64 -8.41
N SER A 168 -9.33 6.80 -8.75
CA SER A 168 -10.74 7.08 -8.51
C SER A 168 -11.46 7.43 -9.80
N HIS A 169 -12.60 6.79 -10.05
CA HIS A 169 -13.55 7.17 -11.07
C HIS A 169 -14.38 8.36 -10.58
N ALA A 170 -14.52 9.38 -11.40
CA ALA A 170 -15.36 10.56 -11.29
C ALA A 170 -15.01 11.53 -10.15
N PHE A 171 -14.47 11.10 -9.02
CA PHE A 171 -14.39 11.93 -7.81
C PHE A 171 -12.98 12.08 -7.27
N HIS A 172 -12.64 13.31 -6.92
CA HIS A 172 -11.36 13.71 -6.33
C HIS A 172 -11.29 13.44 -4.81
N MET A 173 -10.14 13.74 -4.20
CA MET A 173 -9.89 13.60 -2.76
C MET A 173 -9.70 14.93 -2.03
N GLY A 174 -10.55 15.94 -2.36
CA GLY A 174 -10.47 17.26 -1.75
C GLY A 174 -9.21 17.99 -2.15
N ASP A 175 -8.47 18.49 -1.16
CA ASP A 175 -7.22 19.25 -1.31
C ASP A 175 -5.98 18.39 -1.63
N TRP A 176 -6.11 17.05 -1.61
CA TRP A 176 -5.08 16.18 -2.15
C TRP A 176 -5.22 16.10 -3.67
N GLU A 177 -4.49 16.96 -4.37
CA GLU A 177 -4.52 17.00 -5.83
C GLU A 177 -4.01 15.69 -6.44
N ALA A 178 -4.63 15.28 -7.54
CA ALA A 178 -4.18 14.09 -8.28
C ALA A 178 -2.82 14.34 -8.97
N ASP A 179 -2.00 13.31 -9.03
CA ASP A 179 -0.77 13.33 -9.83
C ASP A 179 -1.09 13.38 -11.32
N THR A 180 -2.21 12.76 -11.71
CA THR A 180 -2.72 12.78 -13.08
C THR A 180 -4.25 12.78 -13.06
N THR A 181 -4.85 13.58 -13.92
CA THR A 181 -6.30 13.58 -14.18
C THR A 181 -6.51 13.54 -15.69
N PHE A 182 -7.41 12.67 -16.13
CA PHE A 182 -7.78 12.57 -17.54
C PHE A 182 -9.25 12.19 -17.69
N ASN A 183 -9.76 12.24 -18.92
CA ASN A 183 -11.14 11.98 -19.23
C ASN A 183 -11.28 10.76 -20.15
N VAL A 184 -12.26 9.91 -19.88
CA VAL A 184 -12.64 8.77 -20.70
C VAL A 184 -14.12 8.92 -21.05
N ASN A 185 -14.42 9.28 -22.28
CA ASN A 185 -15.79 9.43 -22.79
C ASN A 185 -16.69 10.28 -21.85
N GLY A 186 -16.18 11.44 -21.41
CA GLY A 186 -16.89 12.37 -20.53
C GLY A 186 -16.79 12.04 -19.03
N ARG A 187 -16.04 11.02 -18.63
CA ARG A 187 -15.87 10.59 -17.24
C ARG A 187 -14.46 10.85 -16.77
N SER A 188 -14.31 11.56 -15.66
CA SER A 188 -12.99 11.88 -15.09
C SER A 188 -12.39 10.65 -14.38
N VAL A 189 -11.09 10.48 -14.55
CA VAL A 189 -10.28 9.51 -13.79
C VAL A 189 -9.17 10.28 -13.09
N PHE A 190 -9.04 10.04 -11.80
CA PHE A 190 -8.03 10.65 -10.93
C PHE A 190 -7.04 9.59 -10.47
N TYR A 191 -5.76 9.90 -10.51
CA TYR A 191 -4.68 8.99 -10.16
C TYR A 191 -3.69 9.63 -9.20
N TRP A 192 -3.33 8.91 -8.16
CA TRP A 192 -2.35 9.31 -7.14
C TRP A 192 -1.34 8.22 -6.90
N VAL A 193 -0.12 8.60 -6.59
CA VAL A 193 0.92 7.71 -6.06
C VAL A 193 1.20 8.13 -4.62
N MET A 194 1.09 7.19 -3.69
CA MET A 194 1.35 7.46 -2.26
C MET A 194 2.77 7.98 -2.08
N PRO A 195 2.95 9.22 -1.58
CA PRO A 195 4.26 9.82 -1.43
C PRO A 195 5.01 9.28 -0.21
N SER A 196 6.33 9.18 -0.32
CA SER A 196 7.18 9.01 0.85
C SER A 196 7.19 10.26 1.71
N LYS A 197 7.47 10.11 3.01
CA LYS A 197 7.61 11.21 3.94
C LYS A 197 9.05 11.74 3.91
N VAL A 198 9.21 12.95 3.35
CA VAL A 198 10.51 13.60 3.16
C VAL A 198 10.63 14.95 3.86
N ASP A 199 9.60 15.40 4.59
CA ASP A 199 9.66 16.60 5.41
C ASP A 199 10.75 16.52 6.50
N GLY A 200 11.24 17.67 6.93
CA GLY A 200 12.25 17.80 7.96
C GLY A 200 13.57 18.38 7.49
N ASP A 201 14.58 18.25 8.35
CA ASP A 201 15.91 18.79 8.14
C ASP A 201 16.85 17.75 7.51
N TRP A 202 17.62 18.18 6.51
CA TRP A 202 18.54 17.33 5.76
C TRP A 202 19.91 18.01 5.61
N SER A 203 20.98 17.24 5.72
CA SER A 203 22.30 17.63 5.27
C SER A 203 22.49 17.22 3.83
N LEU A 204 22.35 18.17 2.90
CA LEU A 204 22.47 17.94 1.44
C LEU A 204 23.90 18.21 1.00
N ARG A 205 24.52 17.25 0.34
CA ARG A 205 25.87 17.33 -0.23
C ARG A 205 25.81 17.17 -1.74
N VAL A 206 26.51 18.04 -2.45
CA VAL A 206 26.52 18.11 -3.90
C VAL A 206 27.95 18.04 -4.41
N GLY A 207 28.24 17.12 -5.34
CA GLY A 207 29.54 16.87 -5.94
C GLY A 207 30.32 15.77 -5.22
N ASP A 208 31.52 15.49 -5.73
CA ASP A 208 32.41 14.44 -5.26
C ASP A 208 33.78 15.02 -4.85
N GLY A 209 34.38 14.44 -3.82
CA GLY A 209 35.73 14.75 -3.36
C GLY A 209 35.94 16.19 -2.93
N GLY A 210 37.08 16.79 -3.28
CA GLY A 210 37.50 18.12 -2.80
C GLY A 210 36.66 19.32 -3.23
N SER A 211 35.64 19.12 -4.06
CA SER A 211 34.70 20.18 -4.51
C SER A 211 33.27 20.00 -3.97
N GLU A 212 33.07 19.14 -2.97
CA GLU A 212 31.75 18.92 -2.35
C GLU A 212 31.25 20.21 -1.70
N ARG A 213 29.95 20.53 -1.94
CA ARG A 213 29.25 21.62 -1.25
C ARG A 213 28.18 21.02 -0.34
N THR A 214 28.09 21.53 0.88
CA THR A 214 27.07 21.13 1.83
C THR A 214 26.04 22.23 2.02
N TYR A 215 24.76 21.85 2.04
CA TYR A 215 23.63 22.71 2.32
C TYR A 215 22.83 22.16 3.51
N ALA A 216 22.41 23.03 4.40
CA ALA A 216 21.34 22.71 5.35
C ALA A 216 20.01 22.86 4.63
N LEU A 217 19.40 21.73 4.23
CA LEU A 217 18.13 21.70 3.49
C LEU A 217 16.98 21.43 4.48
N ARG A 218 15.99 22.29 4.50
CA ARG A 218 14.75 22.12 5.26
C ARG A 218 13.59 21.96 4.29
N LEU A 219 12.83 20.86 4.41
CA LEU A 219 11.66 20.56 3.60
C LEU A 219 10.40 20.55 4.47
N SER A 220 9.34 21.16 3.95
CA SER A 220 7.96 21.02 4.42
C SER A 220 7.16 20.31 3.36
N GLN A 221 6.33 19.35 3.76
CA GLN A 221 5.55 18.52 2.85
C GLN A 221 4.06 18.67 3.10
N ASN A 222 3.32 18.92 2.02
CA ASN A 222 1.87 18.84 1.97
C ASN A 222 1.47 17.85 0.86
N TYR A 223 1.12 16.62 1.23
CA TYR A 223 0.94 15.48 0.32
C TYR A 223 2.18 15.24 -0.55
N GLN A 224 2.07 15.38 -1.87
CA GLN A 224 3.19 15.26 -2.80
C GLN A 224 3.94 16.59 -3.05
N ARG A 225 3.42 17.71 -2.58
CA ARG A 225 4.05 19.03 -2.75
C ARG A 225 5.07 19.29 -1.67
N LEU A 226 6.22 19.82 -2.08
CA LEU A 226 7.29 20.20 -1.17
C LEU A 226 7.55 21.69 -1.29
N THR A 227 7.87 22.30 -0.16
CA THR A 227 8.41 23.66 -0.05
C THR A 227 9.60 23.64 0.89
N GLY A 228 10.40 24.68 0.91
CA GLY A 228 11.51 24.73 1.87
C GLY A 228 12.61 25.68 1.47
N THR A 229 13.76 25.54 2.16
CA THR A 229 14.96 26.35 1.95
C THR A 229 16.21 25.50 2.05
N ALA A 230 17.29 25.92 1.37
CA ALA A 230 18.61 25.36 1.53
C ALA A 230 19.60 26.47 1.86
N THR A 231 20.37 26.33 2.93
CA THR A 231 21.34 27.35 3.39
C THR A 231 22.77 26.82 3.27
N ALA A 232 23.65 27.60 2.67
CA ALA A 232 25.08 27.33 2.61
C ALA A 232 25.87 28.63 2.63
N GLY A 233 26.95 28.69 3.41
CA GLY A 233 27.83 29.87 3.47
C GLY A 233 27.13 31.19 3.82
N GLY A 234 26.06 31.14 4.64
CA GLY A 234 25.28 32.32 4.99
C GLY A 234 24.24 32.75 3.94
N HIS A 235 24.15 32.07 2.80
CA HIS A 235 23.16 32.33 1.74
C HIS A 235 22.03 31.33 1.83
N THR A 236 20.80 31.82 1.67
CA THR A 236 19.61 30.99 1.65
C THR A 236 19.03 30.94 0.23
N LEU A 237 18.79 29.72 -0.26
CA LEU A 237 18.16 29.42 -1.55
C LEU A 237 16.74 28.93 -1.31
N SER A 238 15.80 29.31 -2.17
CA SER A 238 14.44 28.76 -2.13
C SER A 238 14.39 27.38 -2.77
N VAL A 239 13.52 26.54 -2.25
CA VAL A 239 13.14 25.25 -2.85
C VAL A 239 11.90 25.46 -3.70
N ASP A 240 12.05 25.38 -5.02
CA ASP A 240 11.01 25.61 -6.01
C ASP A 240 10.69 24.31 -6.79
N SER A 241 9.49 24.28 -7.40
CA SER A 241 9.06 23.17 -8.29
C SER A 241 9.30 21.80 -7.68
N ALA A 242 9.01 21.68 -6.38
CA ALA A 242 9.40 20.54 -5.58
C ALA A 242 8.22 19.60 -5.34
N ARG A 243 8.44 18.31 -5.58
CA ARG A 243 7.43 17.27 -5.36
C ARG A 243 8.06 15.93 -5.05
N VAL A 244 7.26 15.07 -4.41
CA VAL A 244 7.57 13.66 -4.17
C VAL A 244 6.47 12.78 -4.79
N VAL A 245 6.87 11.75 -5.55
CA VAL A 245 5.97 10.76 -6.15
C VAL A 245 6.51 9.38 -5.81
N GLY A 246 5.79 8.64 -4.97
CA GLY A 246 6.37 7.44 -4.38
C GLY A 246 7.61 7.78 -3.56
N ASP A 247 8.73 7.19 -3.91
CA ASP A 247 10.06 7.46 -3.34
C ASP A 247 10.88 8.48 -4.14
N SER A 248 10.38 8.91 -5.31
CA SER A 248 11.06 9.83 -6.20
C SER A 248 10.85 11.26 -5.74
N VAL A 249 11.95 12.03 -5.60
CA VAL A 249 11.96 13.43 -5.17
C VAL A 249 12.58 14.29 -6.26
N ILE A 250 11.89 15.37 -6.61
CA ILE A 250 12.39 16.38 -7.54
C ILE A 250 12.22 17.74 -6.89
N PHE A 251 13.27 18.57 -6.94
CA PHE A 251 13.19 19.97 -6.50
C PHE A 251 14.24 20.81 -7.22
N THR A 252 14.03 22.12 -7.22
CA THR A 252 14.98 23.10 -7.75
C THR A 252 15.43 24.00 -6.62
N LEU A 253 16.74 24.23 -6.49
CA LEU A 253 17.27 25.32 -5.67
C LEU A 253 17.51 26.53 -6.55
N ALA A 254 16.93 27.66 -6.16
CA ALA A 254 17.08 28.92 -6.87
C ALA A 254 17.64 29.98 -5.93
N ASP A 255 18.69 30.66 -6.37
CA ASP A 255 19.20 31.87 -5.71
C ASP A 255 18.28 33.04 -6.06
N THR A 256 17.56 33.56 -5.08
CA THR A 256 16.64 34.70 -5.23
C THR A 256 17.26 36.02 -4.86
N THR A 257 18.54 36.04 -4.38
CA THR A 257 19.19 37.27 -3.89
C THR A 257 19.91 38.06 -4.97
N GLY A 258 20.15 37.49 -6.15
CA GLY A 258 21.01 38.01 -7.20
C GLY A 258 20.37 38.76 -8.37
N GLY A 259 19.09 39.16 -8.30
CA GLY A 259 18.40 39.88 -9.38
C GLY A 259 18.39 39.11 -10.71
N ALA A 260 18.72 39.76 -11.83
CA ALA A 260 18.72 39.16 -13.18
C ALA A 260 19.78 38.02 -13.33
N THR A 261 20.84 38.01 -12.55
CA THR A 261 21.87 36.96 -12.53
C THR A 261 21.43 35.71 -11.78
N ALA A 262 20.42 35.78 -10.94
CA ALA A 262 19.85 34.63 -10.20
C ALA A 262 19.35 33.52 -11.13
N ARG A 263 18.92 33.85 -12.34
CA ARG A 263 18.45 32.86 -13.34
C ARG A 263 19.52 31.85 -13.73
N HIS A 264 20.80 32.18 -13.56
CA HIS A 264 21.94 31.33 -13.93
C HIS A 264 22.36 30.36 -12.83
N GLN A 265 21.73 30.42 -11.64
CA GLN A 265 22.07 29.57 -10.50
C GLN A 265 20.96 28.58 -10.10
N ARG A 266 20.09 28.25 -11.03
CA ARG A 266 19.09 27.21 -10.79
C ARG A 266 19.71 25.82 -10.89
N MET A 267 19.62 25.04 -9.83
CA MET A 267 20.06 23.65 -9.76
C MET A 267 18.84 22.75 -9.61
N ARG A 268 18.61 21.85 -10.56
CA ARG A 268 17.52 20.87 -10.52
C ARG A 268 18.02 19.55 -9.97
N PHE A 269 17.44 19.12 -8.90
CA PHE A 269 17.71 17.88 -8.20
C PHE A 269 16.65 16.85 -8.57
N ALA A 270 17.08 15.63 -8.92
CA ALA A 270 16.23 14.47 -9.10
C ALA A 270 16.87 13.28 -8.39
N GLY A 271 16.11 12.59 -7.54
CA GLY A 271 16.65 11.48 -6.76
C GLY A 271 15.55 10.64 -6.13
N ARG A 272 15.96 9.72 -5.26
CA ARG A 272 15.08 8.82 -4.56
C ARG A 272 15.40 8.76 -3.07
N LEU A 273 14.34 8.52 -2.28
CA LEU A 273 14.47 8.14 -0.88
C LEU A 273 14.79 6.65 -0.78
N ASN A 274 15.88 6.34 -0.07
CA ASN A 274 16.23 4.97 0.30
C ASN A 274 16.53 4.93 1.81
N GLY A 275 15.63 4.36 2.57
CA GLY A 275 15.69 4.39 4.02
C GLY A 275 15.65 5.84 4.55
N SER A 276 16.71 6.27 5.21
CA SER A 276 16.85 7.63 5.77
C SER A 276 17.68 8.58 4.90
N ALA A 277 18.06 8.17 3.70
CA ALA A 277 18.89 8.95 2.79
C ALA A 277 18.18 9.25 1.48
N LEU A 278 18.41 10.44 0.94
CA LEU A 278 18.07 10.83 -0.42
C LEU A 278 19.36 10.84 -1.26
N ALA A 279 19.28 10.35 -2.50
CA ALA A 279 20.41 10.40 -3.42
C ALA A 279 19.92 10.48 -4.87
N GLY A 280 20.74 11.10 -5.73
CA GLY A 280 20.42 11.22 -7.14
C GLY A 280 21.36 12.14 -7.90
N SER A 281 20.89 12.68 -9.03
CA SER A 281 21.62 13.59 -9.88
C SER A 281 21.09 15.02 -9.76
N VAL A 282 21.99 15.98 -9.90
CA VAL A 282 21.69 17.40 -10.01
C VAL A 282 22.19 17.92 -11.35
N SER A 283 21.43 18.79 -11.96
CA SER A 283 21.77 19.46 -13.21
C SER A 283 21.55 20.98 -13.11
N GLY A 284 22.26 21.77 -13.92
CA GLY A 284 22.22 23.24 -13.88
C GLY A 284 23.27 23.83 -12.94
N GLY A 285 23.24 25.16 -12.78
CA GLY A 285 24.33 25.90 -12.14
C GLY A 285 25.60 25.94 -13.00
N ASN A 286 26.69 26.41 -12.42
CA ASN A 286 27.97 26.63 -13.15
C ASN A 286 28.82 25.35 -13.31
N ARG A 287 28.34 24.16 -12.89
CA ARG A 287 29.15 22.94 -12.78
C ARG A 287 28.74 21.76 -13.66
N GLY A 288 27.65 21.89 -14.42
CA GLY A 288 27.14 20.76 -15.20
C GLY A 288 26.40 19.72 -14.31
N ALA A 289 26.34 18.47 -14.77
CA ALA A 289 25.68 17.38 -14.03
C ALA A 289 26.61 16.83 -12.93
N ALA A 290 26.07 16.63 -11.72
CA ALA A 290 26.78 16.06 -10.57
C ALA A 290 25.89 15.10 -9.79
N GLN A 291 26.49 14.31 -8.90
CA GLN A 291 25.74 13.50 -7.95
C GLN A 291 25.44 14.31 -6.67
N TRP A 292 24.36 13.96 -5.99
CA TRP A 292 24.03 14.51 -4.70
C TRP A 292 23.51 13.43 -3.76
N ARG A 293 23.68 13.68 -2.49
CA ARG A 293 23.11 12.87 -1.41
C ARG A 293 22.65 13.79 -0.28
N ALA A 294 21.60 13.37 0.42
CA ALA A 294 21.20 14.04 1.64
C ALA A 294 20.89 13.01 2.73
N THR A 295 21.29 13.29 3.95
CA THR A 295 20.97 12.50 5.13
C THR A 295 20.13 13.34 6.06
N ARG A 296 19.19 12.70 6.75
CA ARG A 296 18.36 13.41 7.75
C ARG A 296 19.28 14.02 8.80
N GLY A 297 19.04 15.28 9.11
CA GLY A 297 19.68 15.94 10.24
C GLY A 297 19.26 15.21 11.53
N THR A 298 20.20 14.91 12.40
CA THR A 298 19.89 14.52 13.78
C THR A 298 19.31 15.75 14.44
N GLY A 299 17.98 15.80 14.60
CA GLY A 299 17.33 16.89 15.35
C GLY A 299 17.99 17.00 16.72
N ARG A 300 18.46 18.19 17.05
CA ARG A 300 18.83 18.57 18.40
C ARG A 300 17.58 19.02 19.14
#